data_ab3be78c5b816ace180a91f4d689696d
#
_entry.id   ab3be78c5b816ace180a91f4d689696d
#
_cell.length_a   1.000
_cell.length_b   1.000
_cell.length_c   1.000
_cell.angle_alpha   90.00
_cell.angle_beta   90.00
_cell.angle_gamma   90.00
#
_symmetry.space_group_name_H-M   'P 1'
#
loop_
_entity.id
_entity.type
_entity.pdbx_description
1 polymer ?
#
loop_
_entity_poly.entity_id
_entity_poly.type
_entity_poly.pdbx_seq_one_letter_code
_entity_poly.pdbx_strand_id
1 'polypeptide(L)'
;MKYDEIEQKVQSYRWLQGIAKEYREMIDRIHAEKEYFRVEKIAYTARGDMQYLDLNCHRTIPYHYIADGLQDALVGIDEEIKQLKAELEAINIEV
;
A
#
# COMPACT_ATOMS: atom_id res chain seq x y z
N MET A 1 17.70 -22.30 5.54
CA MET A 1 17.55 -20.90 5.10
C MET A 1 18.72 -20.09 5.64
N LYS A 2 19.33 -19.28 4.78
CA LYS A 2 20.45 -18.45 5.19
C LYS A 2 19.97 -17.28 6.07
N TYR A 3 20.81 -16.84 6.99
CA TYR A 3 20.51 -15.73 7.89
C TYR A 3 20.07 -14.47 7.14
N ASP A 4 20.72 -14.14 6.03
CA ASP A 4 20.39 -12.96 5.22
C ASP A 4 18.97 -13.01 4.64
N GLU A 5 18.51 -14.20 4.25
CA GLU A 5 17.15 -14.38 3.72
C GLU A 5 16.11 -14.18 4.83
N ILE A 6 16.41 -14.65 6.04
CA ILE A 6 15.54 -14.45 7.21
C ILE A 6 15.45 -12.97 7.54
N GLU A 7 16.59 -12.29 7.57
CA GLU A 7 16.63 -10.85 7.86
C GLU A 7 15.84 -10.03 6.83
N GLN A 8 15.99 -10.37 5.54
CA GLN A 8 15.23 -9.71 4.47
C GLN A 8 13.73 -9.90 4.64
N LYS A 9 13.29 -11.10 5.01
CA LYS A 9 11.87 -11.37 5.25
C LYS A 9 11.32 -10.58 6.44
N VAL A 10 12.08 -10.49 7.51
CA VAL A 10 11.70 -9.70 8.69
C VAL A 10 11.59 -8.21 8.32
N GLN A 11 12.55 -7.69 7.58
CA GLN A 11 12.54 -6.30 7.12
C GLN A 11 11.33 -6.03 6.20
N SER A 12 11.07 -6.92 5.24
CA SER A 12 9.92 -6.80 4.35
C SER A 12 8.60 -6.84 5.12
N TYR A 13 8.49 -7.70 6.11
CA TYR A 13 7.32 -7.81 6.97
C TYR A 13 7.05 -6.48 7.70
N ARG A 14 8.08 -5.91 8.31
CA ARG A 14 7.98 -4.65 9.03
C ARG A 14 7.63 -3.47 8.11
N TRP A 15 8.26 -3.44 6.95
CA TRP A 15 8.00 -2.41 5.94
C TRP A 15 6.55 -2.45 5.46
N LEU A 16 6.04 -3.65 5.13
CA LEU A 16 4.66 -3.83 4.72
C LEU A 16 3.66 -3.45 5.81
N GLN A 17 3.97 -3.76 7.08
CA GLN A 17 3.13 -3.32 8.20
C GLN A 17 3.04 -1.81 8.28
N GLY A 18 4.15 -1.11 8.08
CA GLY A 18 4.19 0.36 8.03
C GLY A 18 3.34 0.92 6.90
N ILE A 19 3.44 0.33 5.72
CA ILE A 19 2.64 0.74 4.55
C ILE A 19 1.14 0.48 4.79
N ALA A 20 0.79 -0.68 5.34
CA ALA A 20 -0.59 -0.99 5.67
C ALA A 20 -1.18 0.02 6.65
N LYS A 21 -0.42 0.41 7.66
CA LYS A 21 -0.83 1.43 8.62
C LYS A 21 -1.09 2.77 7.93
N GLU A 22 -0.19 3.21 7.06
CA GLU A 22 -0.36 4.45 6.31
C GLU A 22 -1.60 4.41 5.42
N TYR A 23 -1.87 3.29 4.76
CA TYR A 23 -3.06 3.11 3.93
C TYR A 23 -4.33 3.21 4.76
N ARG A 24 -4.37 2.56 5.93
CA ARG A 24 -5.53 2.64 6.84
C ARG A 24 -5.77 4.07 7.31
N GLU A 25 -4.73 4.78 7.67
CA GLU A 25 -4.83 6.18 8.09
C GLU A 25 -5.35 7.08 6.96
N MET A 26 -4.87 6.88 5.73
CA MET A 26 -5.36 7.61 4.57
C MET A 26 -6.85 7.33 4.29
N ILE A 27 -7.23 6.06 4.33
CA ILE A 27 -8.63 5.65 4.11
C ILE A 27 -9.54 6.29 5.16
N ASP A 28 -9.16 6.23 6.43
CA ASP A 28 -9.94 6.82 7.53
C ASP A 28 -10.09 8.33 7.35
N ARG A 29 -9.01 8.99 6.96
CA ARG A 29 -9.02 10.43 6.71
C ARG A 29 -9.92 10.81 5.54
N ILE A 30 -9.87 10.05 4.45
CA ILE A 30 -10.72 10.28 3.28
C ILE A 30 -12.19 10.12 3.65
N HIS A 31 -12.54 9.09 4.41
CA HIS A 31 -13.91 8.87 4.89
C HIS A 31 -14.37 9.95 5.86
N ALA A 32 -13.48 10.47 6.69
CA ALA A 32 -13.82 11.54 7.62
C ALA A 32 -14.12 12.85 6.90
N GLU A 33 -13.36 13.16 5.86
CA GLU A 33 -13.51 14.41 5.09
C GLU A 33 -14.69 14.36 4.12
N LYS A 34 -14.97 13.22 3.50
CA LYS A 34 -16.10 12.97 2.59
C LYS A 34 -16.24 14.03 1.48
N GLU A 35 -15.11 14.46 0.95
CA GLU A 35 -15.10 15.49 -0.08
C GLU A 35 -14.77 14.92 -1.47
N TYR A 36 -14.82 15.78 -2.47
CA TYR A 36 -14.35 15.44 -3.80
C TYR A 36 -12.86 15.73 -3.90
N PHE A 37 -12.13 14.83 -4.49
CA PHE A 37 -10.69 14.97 -4.67
C PHE A 37 -10.40 15.37 -6.11
N ARG A 38 -9.55 16.36 -6.27
CA ARG A 38 -9.04 16.77 -7.57
C ARG A 38 -7.73 16.04 -7.83
N VAL A 39 -7.69 15.33 -8.95
CA VAL A 39 -6.48 14.63 -9.37
C VAL A 39 -5.79 15.47 -10.43
N GLU A 40 -4.61 15.98 -10.12
CA GLU A 40 -3.83 16.82 -11.01
C GLU A 40 -2.71 16.07 -11.70
N LYS A 41 -2.14 15.09 -11.02
CA LYS A 41 -0.97 14.38 -11.53
C LYS A 41 -0.96 12.95 -11.01
N ILE A 42 -0.67 12.01 -11.89
CA ILE A 42 -0.50 10.60 -11.50
C ILE A 42 0.96 10.21 -11.78
N ALA A 43 1.65 9.72 -10.76
CA ALA A 43 2.96 9.11 -10.90
C ALA A 43 2.77 7.60 -11.11
N TYR A 44 3.47 7.04 -12.07
CA TYR A 44 3.42 5.60 -12.32
C TYR A 44 4.80 5.11 -12.77
N THR A 45 5.02 3.80 -12.58
CA THR A 45 6.27 3.17 -13.00
C THR A 45 6.05 2.40 -14.30
N ALA A 46 6.80 2.74 -15.32
CA ALA A 46 6.78 2.04 -16.59
C ALA A 46 8.21 1.73 -17.01
N ARG A 47 8.48 0.45 -17.35
CA ARG A 47 9.80 -0.01 -17.78
C ARG A 47 10.93 0.31 -16.79
N GLY A 48 10.61 0.27 -15.48
CA GLY A 48 11.57 0.55 -14.43
C GLY A 48 11.80 2.03 -14.12
N ASP A 49 11.21 2.94 -14.90
CA ASP A 49 11.36 4.39 -14.72
C ASP A 49 10.08 5.01 -14.19
N MET A 50 10.22 6.03 -13.34
CA MET A 50 9.11 6.82 -12.87
C MET A 50 8.62 7.75 -13.98
N GLN A 51 7.33 7.65 -14.27
CA GLN A 51 6.66 8.48 -15.27
C GLN A 51 5.53 9.29 -14.60
N TYR A 52 5.13 10.37 -15.24
CA TYR A 52 4.07 11.22 -14.73
C TYR A 52 3.02 11.48 -15.82
N LEU A 53 1.77 11.41 -15.42
CA LEU A 53 0.64 11.76 -16.28
C LEU A 53 -0.04 13.00 -15.71
N ASP A 54 0.01 14.09 -16.45
CA ASP A 54 -0.69 15.34 -16.07
C ASP A 54 -2.13 15.28 -16.54
N LEU A 55 -3.06 15.53 -15.63
CA LEU A 55 -4.49 15.50 -15.92
C LEU A 55 -4.99 16.94 -16.07
N ASN A 56 -5.19 17.36 -17.30
CA ASN A 56 -5.64 18.72 -17.60
C ASN A 56 -7.16 18.91 -17.56
N CYS A 57 -7.90 17.85 -17.28
CA CYS A 57 -9.37 17.89 -17.35
C CYS A 57 -10.03 18.46 -16.08
N HIS A 58 -9.29 18.72 -15.02
CA HIS A 58 -9.76 19.32 -13.76
C HIS A 58 -11.03 18.68 -13.19
N ARG A 59 -11.22 17.40 -13.42
CA ARG A 59 -12.38 16.70 -12.89
C ARG A 59 -12.16 16.32 -11.44
N THR A 60 -13.23 16.42 -10.67
CA THR A 60 -13.23 15.94 -9.29
C THR A 60 -13.69 14.48 -9.26
N ILE A 61 -13.12 13.73 -8.33
CA ILE A 61 -13.45 12.32 -8.13
C ILE A 61 -14.12 12.19 -6.77
N PRO A 62 -15.29 11.54 -6.66
CA PRO A 62 -15.91 11.30 -5.36
C PRO A 62 -14.96 10.52 -4.45
N TYR A 63 -14.94 10.88 -3.17
CA TYR A 63 -13.98 10.33 -2.21
C TYR A 63 -14.01 8.80 -2.13
N HIS A 64 -15.16 8.18 -2.29
CA HIS A 64 -15.30 6.74 -2.15
C HIS A 64 -14.53 5.96 -3.23
N TYR A 65 -14.35 6.51 -4.42
CA TYR A 65 -13.54 5.85 -5.46
C TYR A 65 -12.07 5.76 -5.06
N ILE A 66 -11.57 6.81 -4.42
CA ILE A 66 -10.18 6.83 -3.95
C ILE A 66 -10.04 5.89 -2.75
N ALA A 67 -10.95 5.97 -1.79
CA ALA A 67 -10.94 5.10 -0.61
C ALA A 67 -11.06 3.63 -0.99
N ASP A 68 -11.94 3.28 -1.93
CA ASP A 68 -12.12 1.91 -2.39
C ASP A 68 -10.87 1.39 -3.11
N GLY A 69 -10.22 2.23 -3.93
CA GLY A 69 -8.97 1.87 -4.58
C GLY A 69 -7.84 1.60 -3.58
N LEU A 70 -7.72 2.43 -2.56
CA LEU A 70 -6.76 2.22 -1.48
C LEU A 70 -7.09 0.96 -0.67
N GLN A 71 -8.37 0.70 -0.43
CA GLN A 71 -8.82 -0.50 0.28
C GLN A 71 -8.48 -1.76 -0.50
N ASP A 72 -8.68 -1.77 -1.82
CA ASP A 72 -8.31 -2.90 -2.67
C ASP A 72 -6.81 -3.16 -2.64
N ALA A 73 -6.00 -2.11 -2.68
CA ALA A 73 -4.55 -2.24 -2.55
C ALA A 73 -4.16 -2.77 -1.17
N LEU A 74 -4.84 -2.31 -0.11
CA LEU A 74 -4.59 -2.76 1.25
C LEU A 74 -4.86 -4.25 1.43
N VAL A 75 -5.89 -4.79 0.79
CA VAL A 75 -6.20 -6.23 0.82
C VAL A 75 -4.98 -7.02 0.32
N GLY A 76 -4.37 -6.61 -0.79
CA GLY A 76 -3.16 -7.25 -1.30
C GLY A 76 -1.97 -7.15 -0.35
N ILE A 77 -1.79 -5.99 0.27
CA ILE A 77 -0.73 -5.77 1.25
C ILE A 77 -0.92 -6.66 2.48
N ASP A 78 -2.14 -6.74 3.00
CA ASP A 78 -2.47 -7.58 4.16
C ASP A 78 -2.26 -9.08 3.86
N GLU A 79 -2.55 -9.52 2.64
CA GLU A 79 -2.27 -10.90 2.21
C GLU A 79 -0.77 -11.20 2.19
N GLU A 80 0.04 -10.28 1.69
CA GLU A 80 1.50 -10.44 1.71
C GLU A 80 2.05 -10.48 3.13
N ILE A 81 1.53 -9.62 4.02
CA ILE A 81 1.91 -9.62 5.44
C ILE A 81 1.59 -10.97 6.07
N LYS A 82 0.39 -11.48 5.83
CA LYS A 82 -0.05 -12.76 6.37
C LYS A 82 0.83 -13.91 5.89
N GLN A 83 1.20 -13.90 4.62
CA GLN A 83 2.07 -14.92 4.03
C GLN A 83 3.48 -14.87 4.64
N LEU A 84 4.07 -13.68 4.75
CA LEU A 84 5.39 -13.52 5.37
C LEU A 84 5.40 -13.94 6.82
N LYS A 85 4.35 -13.60 7.56
CA LYS A 85 4.20 -14.02 8.96
C LYS A 85 4.18 -15.53 9.08
N ALA A 86 3.40 -16.20 8.23
CA ALA A 86 3.33 -17.66 8.22
C ALA A 86 4.68 -18.30 7.88
N GLU A 87 5.41 -17.73 6.92
CA GLU A 87 6.73 -18.22 6.54
C GLU A 87 7.74 -18.08 7.69
N LEU A 88 7.70 -16.94 8.39
CA LEU A 88 8.60 -16.71 9.53
C LEU A 88 8.26 -17.60 10.72
N GLU A 89 7.00 -17.80 11.02
CA GLU A 89 6.56 -18.70 12.09
C GLU A 89 6.95 -20.17 11.80
N ALA A 90 6.91 -20.58 10.53
CA ALA A 90 7.30 -21.91 10.11
C ALA A 90 8.79 -22.22 10.40
N ILE A 91 9.63 -21.21 10.52
CA ILE A 91 11.04 -21.34 10.87
C ILE A 91 11.32 -20.86 12.30
N ASN A 92 10.30 -20.81 13.13
CA ASN A 92 10.34 -20.45 14.56
C ASN A 92 10.81 -19.01 14.83
N ILE A 93 10.48 -18.09 13.95
CA ILE A 93 10.72 -16.66 14.17
C ILE A 93 9.40 -16.01 14.52
N GLU A 94 9.33 -15.43 15.71
CA GLU A 94 8.19 -14.67 16.16
C GLU A 94 8.31 -13.21 15.71
N VAL A 95 7.24 -12.66 15.16
CA VAL A 95 7.17 -11.27 14.71
C VAL A 95 5.89 -10.57 15.19
#